data_f2f57e190e9ad5a938914cb8daf27528
#
_entry.id   f2f57e190e9ad5a938914cb8daf27528
#
_cell.length_a   1.000
_cell.length_b   1.000
_cell.length_c   1.000
_cell.angle_alpha   90.00
_cell.angle_beta   90.00
_cell.angle_gamma   90.00
#
_symmetry.space_group_name_H-M   'P 1'
#
loop_
_entity.id
_entity.type
_entity.pdbx_description
1 polymer ?
#
loop_
_entity_poly.entity_id
_entity_poly.type
_entity_poly.pdbx_seq_one_letter_code
_entity_poly.pdbx_strand_id
1 'polypeptide(L)'
;MTHPASEPKPPATSTTRSAAAASADHGDAHEPILETTGVTKTFPGVKALQGVDFRLFPGEVHTLMGQNGAGKSTLINVLTGVLAPDSGTIRLAGEVVAFASPQEAEAAGVRTLYQEVNLCPNLSVAENIFAGRQPRRFGAIDWPDIKRRAQAALARLDITLDVTRSLDAYPIAVQQMVAIARALSVDARVLILDEPTSSLDDSEVAQLFKILRHLKQSGIAILFVTHFIEQTYAISDRITVMRNGEREGEYLARDLPADLLVSKMVGHERMSERLREAAHEACDPSDDTQDDHSAPPFIELRGLGKRGTLQPIDLDVQRGQILGLAGLLGSGRTETARLLFGADRADSGTMLVDGKPVRLRSPHDAVRHGIAYCAEDRKKEGIVADLSIRENILLALQARRGWWRKINRQRARELADLWIERLGIKASDAEQPIGLLSGGNQQKALLARWLATDPKLLILDEPTRGIDVAAKFDIMDRLLALCGNGLSIMFISSEISEVLRVSHRVAVLRDRRKIAEVKGTASNEDNIYRLIAGSGE
;
A
#
# COMPACT_ATOMS: atom_id res chain seq x y z
N MET A 1 -17.55 78.64 -35.75
CA MET A 1 -16.25 78.13 -35.28
C MET A 1 -16.50 76.83 -34.57
N THR A 2 -16.31 75.72 -35.27
CA THR A 2 -16.70 74.35 -34.91
C THR A 2 -15.49 73.62 -34.48
N HIS A 3 -15.50 73.11 -33.26
CA HIS A 3 -14.52 72.12 -32.76
C HIS A 3 -14.98 70.71 -33.15
N PRO A 4 -14.07 69.81 -33.64
CA PRO A 4 -14.47 68.47 -33.92
C PRO A 4 -14.30 67.54 -32.66
N ALA A 5 -15.27 66.65 -32.55
CA ALA A 5 -15.36 65.65 -31.51
C ALA A 5 -14.23 64.57 -31.61
N SER A 6 -13.65 64.22 -30.49
CA SER A 6 -12.69 63.14 -30.34
C SER A 6 -13.43 61.79 -30.17
N GLU A 7 -13.08 60.80 -31.02
CA GLU A 7 -13.53 59.42 -30.96
C GLU A 7 -12.98 58.72 -29.71
N PRO A 8 -13.74 57.82 -29.06
CA PRO A 8 -13.25 57.03 -27.95
C PRO A 8 -12.47 55.79 -28.43
N LYS A 9 -11.30 55.59 -27.84
CA LYS A 9 -10.41 54.47 -28.01
C LYS A 9 -11.02 53.18 -27.38
N PRO A 10 -10.99 52.01 -28.05
CA PRO A 10 -11.52 50.77 -27.46
C PRO A 10 -10.62 50.26 -26.31
N PRO A 11 -11.18 49.54 -25.30
CA PRO A 11 -10.44 49.05 -24.18
C PRO A 11 -9.56 47.82 -24.58
N ALA A 12 -8.34 47.81 -24.07
CA ALA A 12 -7.40 46.73 -24.23
C ALA A 12 -7.89 45.49 -23.47
N THR A 13 -8.22 44.42 -24.20
CA THR A 13 -8.47 43.10 -23.66
C THR A 13 -7.13 42.45 -23.26
N SER A 14 -6.87 42.40 -21.96
CA SER A 14 -5.82 41.60 -21.40
C SER A 14 -6.26 40.12 -21.39
N THR A 15 -5.87 39.40 -22.42
CA THR A 15 -5.93 37.93 -22.43
C THR A 15 -4.78 37.37 -21.59
N THR A 16 -5.05 37.08 -20.33
CA THR A 16 -4.22 36.17 -19.53
C THR A 16 -4.38 34.76 -20.12
N ARG A 17 -3.46 34.37 -20.97
CA ARG A 17 -3.27 32.96 -21.34
C ARG A 17 -2.80 32.21 -20.10
N SER A 18 -3.73 31.44 -19.51
CA SER A 18 -3.41 30.34 -18.63
C SER A 18 -2.49 29.38 -19.39
N ALA A 19 -1.29 29.17 -18.88
CA ALA A 19 -0.40 28.15 -19.37
C ALA A 19 -1.00 26.79 -19.00
N ALA A 20 -1.82 26.24 -19.87
CA ALA A 20 -2.18 24.83 -19.83
C ALA A 20 -0.90 24.03 -20.08
N ALA A 21 -0.58 23.15 -19.13
CA ALA A 21 0.53 22.23 -19.21
C ALA A 21 0.44 21.44 -20.54
N ALA A 22 1.44 21.59 -21.38
CA ALA A 22 1.58 20.82 -22.59
C ALA A 22 1.75 19.35 -22.23
N SER A 23 0.71 18.53 -22.46
CA SER A 23 0.86 17.10 -22.58
C SER A 23 1.78 16.84 -23.77
N ALA A 24 2.93 16.25 -23.52
CA ALA A 24 3.84 15.81 -24.58
C ALA A 24 3.14 14.72 -25.39
N ASP A 25 2.57 15.13 -26.51
CA ASP A 25 2.08 14.24 -27.56
C ASP A 25 3.31 13.63 -28.25
N HIS A 26 3.83 12.55 -27.70
CA HIS A 26 4.86 11.75 -28.36
C HIS A 26 4.09 10.78 -29.27
N GLY A 27 4.20 11.03 -30.55
CA GLY A 27 3.54 10.32 -31.62
C GLY A 27 3.71 8.81 -31.53
N ASP A 28 2.77 8.13 -30.89
CA ASP A 28 2.56 6.70 -31.04
C ASP A 28 1.78 6.47 -32.34
N ALA A 29 2.40 5.75 -33.27
CA ALA A 29 1.81 5.42 -34.58
C ALA A 29 0.64 4.43 -34.49
N HIS A 30 0.17 4.08 -33.29
CA HIS A 30 -0.90 3.12 -33.05
C HIS A 30 -2.14 3.80 -32.47
N GLU A 31 -3.31 3.45 -33.02
CA GLU A 31 -4.60 3.85 -32.46
C GLU A 31 -4.85 3.10 -31.14
N PRO A 32 -5.44 3.75 -30.11
CA PRO A 32 -5.76 3.07 -28.85
C PRO A 32 -6.81 1.98 -29.08
N ILE A 33 -6.61 0.82 -28.47
CA ILE A 33 -7.58 -0.27 -28.50
C ILE A 33 -8.79 0.01 -27.59
N LEU A 34 -8.57 0.71 -26.48
CA LEU A 34 -9.59 1.14 -25.53
C LEU A 34 -9.34 2.59 -25.17
N GLU A 35 -10.37 3.42 -25.28
CA GLU A 35 -10.29 4.86 -24.99
C GLU A 35 -11.54 5.32 -24.25
N THR A 36 -11.36 6.23 -23.29
CA THR A 36 -12.45 6.99 -22.69
C THR A 36 -12.24 8.48 -22.91
N THR A 37 -13.33 9.19 -23.16
CA THR A 37 -13.32 10.65 -23.32
C THR A 37 -14.39 11.28 -22.44
N GLY A 38 -13.95 12.11 -21.47
CA GLY A 38 -14.81 12.88 -20.61
C GLY A 38 -15.73 12.06 -19.70
N VAL A 39 -15.30 10.85 -19.28
CA VAL A 39 -16.15 9.94 -18.49
C VAL A 39 -16.37 10.49 -17.09
N THR A 40 -17.64 10.59 -16.69
CA THR A 40 -18.06 11.00 -15.34
C THR A 40 -18.87 9.92 -14.65
N LYS A 41 -18.75 9.84 -13.33
CA LYS A 41 -19.58 9.01 -12.46
C LYS A 41 -19.75 9.61 -11.08
N THR A 42 -21.00 9.76 -10.66
CA THR A 42 -21.35 10.34 -9.37
C THR A 42 -22.16 9.35 -8.54
N PHE A 43 -21.83 9.22 -7.27
CA PHE A 43 -22.62 8.51 -6.27
C PHE A 43 -23.18 9.52 -5.25
N PRO A 44 -24.18 9.16 -4.43
CA PRO A 44 -24.69 10.05 -3.39
C PRO A 44 -23.55 10.60 -2.51
N GLY A 45 -23.31 11.92 -2.62
CA GLY A 45 -22.26 12.62 -1.87
C GLY A 45 -20.83 12.52 -2.40
N VAL A 46 -20.57 11.78 -3.49
CA VAL A 46 -19.20 11.58 -4.01
C VAL A 46 -19.16 11.63 -5.54
N LYS A 47 -18.34 12.52 -6.10
CA LYS A 47 -17.99 12.50 -7.54
C LYS A 47 -16.80 11.54 -7.73
N ALA A 48 -17.08 10.33 -8.15
CA ALA A 48 -16.06 9.28 -8.26
C ALA A 48 -15.21 9.39 -9.53
N LEU A 49 -15.78 9.89 -10.64
CA LEU A 49 -15.07 10.23 -11.87
C LEU A 49 -15.52 11.61 -12.35
N GLN A 50 -14.58 12.46 -12.76
CA GLN A 50 -14.81 13.86 -13.13
C GLN A 50 -14.15 14.15 -14.48
N GLY A 51 -14.76 13.69 -15.58
CA GLY A 51 -14.27 13.94 -16.94
C GLY A 51 -12.97 13.19 -17.25
N VAL A 52 -12.91 11.89 -16.95
CA VAL A 52 -11.70 11.09 -17.11
C VAL A 52 -11.49 10.68 -18.56
N ASP A 53 -10.33 11.08 -19.09
CA ASP A 53 -9.78 10.60 -20.36
C ASP A 53 -8.73 9.52 -20.07
N PHE A 54 -8.83 8.37 -20.71
CA PHE A 54 -7.91 7.26 -20.56
C PHE A 54 -7.68 6.57 -21.90
N ARG A 55 -6.45 6.11 -22.16
CA ARG A 55 -6.07 5.42 -23.39
C ARG A 55 -5.29 4.17 -23.06
N LEU A 56 -5.55 3.09 -23.80
CA LEU A 56 -4.81 1.83 -23.71
C LEU A 56 -4.47 1.35 -25.12
N PHE A 57 -3.22 1.01 -25.37
CA PHE A 57 -2.74 0.63 -26.69
C PHE A 57 -2.52 -0.88 -26.81
N PRO A 58 -2.64 -1.46 -28.02
CA PRO A 58 -2.35 -2.87 -28.23
C PRO A 58 -0.90 -3.22 -27.89
N GLY A 59 -0.69 -4.34 -27.19
CA GLY A 59 0.65 -4.81 -26.87
C GLY A 59 1.43 -3.94 -25.90
N GLU A 60 0.74 -3.19 -25.03
CA GLU A 60 1.37 -2.48 -23.92
C GLU A 60 0.82 -2.94 -22.56
N VAL A 61 1.61 -2.75 -21.52
CA VAL A 61 1.17 -2.79 -20.13
C VAL A 61 1.04 -1.35 -19.64
N HIS A 62 -0.18 -0.93 -19.43
CA HIS A 62 -0.53 0.38 -18.93
C HIS A 62 -0.96 0.28 -17.46
N THR A 63 -0.22 0.88 -16.56
CA THR A 63 -0.56 0.84 -15.14
C THR A 63 -1.41 2.03 -14.73
N LEU A 64 -2.50 1.76 -14.01
CA LEU A 64 -3.36 2.76 -13.41
C LEU A 64 -3.03 2.90 -11.92
N MET A 65 -2.46 4.04 -11.56
CA MET A 65 -2.02 4.38 -10.21
C MET A 65 -2.91 5.44 -9.56
N GLY A 66 -2.93 5.49 -8.25
CA GLY A 66 -3.66 6.51 -7.48
C GLY A 66 -4.01 6.02 -6.09
N GLN A 67 -4.37 6.94 -5.20
CA GLN A 67 -4.78 6.63 -3.83
C GLN A 67 -6.08 5.81 -3.78
N ASN A 68 -6.38 5.23 -2.60
CA ASN A 68 -7.70 4.66 -2.34
C ASN A 68 -8.76 5.78 -2.43
N GLY A 69 -9.83 5.50 -3.18
CA GLY A 69 -10.84 6.52 -3.49
C GLY A 69 -10.50 7.46 -4.64
N ALA A 70 -9.36 7.28 -5.34
CA ALA A 70 -9.01 8.10 -6.51
C ALA A 70 -9.90 7.85 -7.74
N GLY A 71 -10.78 6.84 -7.71
CA GLY A 71 -11.68 6.50 -8.81
C GLY A 71 -11.26 5.30 -9.67
N LYS A 72 -10.13 4.63 -9.37
CA LYS A 72 -9.61 3.50 -10.17
C LYS A 72 -10.63 2.38 -10.38
N SER A 73 -11.15 1.82 -9.28
CA SER A 73 -12.15 0.73 -9.36
C SER A 73 -13.45 1.18 -10.01
N THR A 74 -13.82 2.47 -9.87
CA THR A 74 -14.99 3.03 -10.56
C THR A 74 -14.74 3.08 -12.08
N LEU A 75 -13.54 3.49 -12.51
CA LEU A 75 -13.17 3.48 -13.92
C LEU A 75 -13.18 2.06 -14.48
N ILE A 76 -12.60 1.08 -13.78
CA ILE A 76 -12.64 -0.34 -14.16
C ILE A 76 -14.10 -0.80 -14.31
N ASN A 77 -14.95 -0.52 -13.35
CA ASN A 77 -16.37 -0.91 -13.38
C ASN A 77 -17.13 -0.27 -14.55
N VAL A 78 -16.75 0.94 -14.95
CA VAL A 78 -17.30 1.59 -16.15
C VAL A 78 -16.80 0.91 -17.43
N LEU A 79 -15.50 0.64 -17.53
CA LEU A 79 -14.89 -0.04 -18.68
C LEU A 79 -15.39 -1.48 -18.88
N THR A 80 -15.83 -2.11 -17.79
CA THR A 80 -16.30 -3.51 -17.79
C THR A 80 -17.83 -3.64 -17.82
N GLY A 81 -18.57 -2.54 -17.91
CA GLY A 81 -20.03 -2.56 -17.98
C GLY A 81 -20.74 -2.94 -16.67
N VAL A 82 -20.01 -2.97 -15.53
CA VAL A 82 -20.60 -3.11 -14.18
C VAL A 82 -21.37 -1.84 -13.80
N LEU A 83 -20.86 -0.68 -14.24
CA LEU A 83 -21.45 0.64 -14.02
C LEU A 83 -21.60 1.38 -15.33
N ALA A 84 -22.77 1.93 -15.59
CA ALA A 84 -22.93 2.88 -16.68
C ALA A 84 -22.33 4.26 -16.29
N PRO A 85 -21.57 4.93 -17.17
CA PRO A 85 -21.12 6.30 -16.94
C PRO A 85 -22.33 7.27 -16.93
N ASP A 86 -22.20 8.39 -16.21
CA ASP A 86 -23.22 9.43 -16.22
C ASP A 86 -23.09 10.32 -17.47
N SER A 87 -21.86 10.53 -17.96
CA SER A 87 -21.54 11.18 -19.23
C SER A 87 -20.18 10.72 -19.76
N GLY A 88 -19.85 11.15 -20.97
CA GLY A 88 -18.63 10.76 -21.67
C GLY A 88 -18.85 9.59 -22.63
N THR A 89 -17.78 9.15 -23.31
CA THR A 89 -17.83 8.06 -24.29
C THR A 89 -16.72 7.05 -24.04
N ILE A 90 -17.02 5.79 -24.35
CA ILE A 90 -16.05 4.69 -24.37
C ILE A 90 -15.91 4.22 -25.83
N ARG A 91 -14.67 4.04 -26.29
CA ARG A 91 -14.38 3.46 -27.60
C ARG A 91 -13.57 2.20 -27.45
N LEU A 92 -13.92 1.17 -28.19
CA LEU A 92 -13.17 -0.08 -28.31
C LEU A 92 -12.82 -0.31 -29.78
N ALA A 93 -11.55 -0.40 -30.10
CA ALA A 93 -11.05 -0.49 -31.47
C ALA A 93 -11.63 0.60 -32.42
N GLY A 94 -11.71 1.85 -31.92
CA GLY A 94 -12.24 3.01 -32.64
C GLY A 94 -13.76 3.14 -32.65
N GLU A 95 -14.52 2.10 -32.32
CA GLU A 95 -15.98 2.12 -32.29
C GLU A 95 -16.52 2.54 -30.92
N VAL A 96 -17.54 3.40 -30.90
CA VAL A 96 -18.21 3.80 -29.64
C VAL A 96 -19.01 2.62 -29.11
N VAL A 97 -18.76 2.26 -27.87
CA VAL A 97 -19.42 1.15 -27.17
C VAL A 97 -20.12 1.63 -25.90
N ALA A 98 -21.22 0.98 -25.55
CA ALA A 98 -21.90 1.17 -24.27
C ALA A 98 -22.27 -0.23 -23.75
N PHE A 99 -21.51 -0.73 -22.79
CA PHE A 99 -21.75 -2.04 -22.20
C PHE A 99 -22.86 -1.96 -21.16
N ALA A 100 -23.95 -2.68 -21.36
CA ALA A 100 -25.05 -2.78 -20.40
C ALA A 100 -24.78 -3.85 -19.31
N SER A 101 -23.78 -4.70 -19.51
CA SER A 101 -23.39 -5.77 -18.59
C SER A 101 -21.94 -6.21 -18.77
N PRO A 102 -21.32 -6.82 -17.75
CA PRO A 102 -19.99 -7.43 -17.88
C PRO A 102 -19.89 -8.49 -18.98
N GLN A 103 -20.98 -9.20 -19.23
CA GLN A 103 -21.05 -10.23 -20.30
C GLN A 103 -20.89 -9.61 -21.70
N GLU A 104 -21.45 -8.42 -21.91
CA GLU A 104 -21.27 -7.68 -23.17
C GLU A 104 -19.82 -7.20 -23.35
N ALA A 105 -19.21 -6.65 -22.31
CA ALA A 105 -17.81 -6.26 -22.33
C ALA A 105 -16.90 -7.47 -22.60
N GLU A 106 -17.20 -8.60 -21.94
CA GLU A 106 -16.52 -9.86 -22.21
C GLU A 106 -16.69 -10.35 -23.66
N ALA A 107 -17.90 -10.27 -24.23
CA ALA A 107 -18.15 -10.67 -25.62
C ALA A 107 -17.41 -9.78 -26.62
N ALA A 108 -17.19 -8.51 -26.29
CA ALA A 108 -16.41 -7.55 -27.06
C ALA A 108 -14.87 -7.74 -26.93
N GLY A 109 -14.41 -8.62 -26.02
CA GLY A 109 -12.99 -8.93 -25.81
C GLY A 109 -12.33 -8.17 -24.66
N VAL A 110 -13.09 -7.48 -23.79
CA VAL A 110 -12.59 -6.87 -22.55
C VAL A 110 -12.72 -7.88 -21.41
N ARG A 111 -11.60 -8.32 -20.86
CA ARG A 111 -11.52 -9.34 -19.80
C ARG A 111 -11.01 -8.71 -18.51
N THR A 112 -11.58 -9.12 -17.38
CA THR A 112 -11.20 -8.57 -16.08
C THR A 112 -10.92 -9.68 -15.08
N LEU A 113 -9.78 -9.55 -14.39
CA LEU A 113 -9.51 -10.23 -13.13
C LEU A 113 -9.68 -9.20 -12.01
N TYR A 114 -10.68 -9.42 -11.18
CA TYR A 114 -10.90 -8.64 -9.96
C TYR A 114 -9.96 -9.11 -8.84
N GLN A 115 -9.76 -8.28 -7.85
CA GLN A 115 -8.91 -8.52 -6.68
C GLN A 115 -9.27 -9.84 -5.95
N GLU A 116 -10.56 -10.16 -5.83
CA GLU A 116 -11.01 -11.47 -5.38
C GLU A 116 -11.15 -12.40 -6.58
N VAL A 117 -10.37 -13.48 -6.58
CA VAL A 117 -10.37 -14.47 -7.66
C VAL A 117 -11.69 -15.24 -7.61
N ASN A 118 -12.62 -14.88 -8.50
CA ASN A 118 -13.94 -15.52 -8.62
C ASN A 118 -13.84 -16.92 -9.27
N LEU A 119 -13.18 -17.84 -8.57
CA LEU A 119 -13.07 -19.25 -8.92
C LEU A 119 -13.80 -20.11 -7.87
N CYS A 120 -14.20 -21.30 -8.30
CA CYS A 120 -14.84 -22.28 -7.42
C CYS A 120 -13.78 -23.27 -6.89
N PRO A 121 -13.34 -23.16 -5.63
CA PRO A 121 -12.26 -23.99 -5.09
C PRO A 121 -12.53 -25.49 -5.19
N ASN A 122 -13.79 -25.89 -5.04
CA ASN A 122 -14.25 -27.29 -5.04
C ASN A 122 -14.33 -27.90 -6.44
N LEU A 123 -14.23 -27.11 -7.50
CA LEU A 123 -14.25 -27.59 -8.88
C LEU A 123 -12.83 -27.83 -9.37
N SER A 124 -12.67 -28.72 -10.35
CA SER A 124 -11.39 -28.95 -11.00
C SER A 124 -10.89 -27.72 -11.74
N VAL A 125 -9.60 -27.65 -12.01
CA VAL A 125 -8.98 -26.60 -12.83
C VAL A 125 -9.68 -26.48 -14.18
N ALA A 126 -9.99 -27.59 -14.86
CA ALA A 126 -10.66 -27.60 -16.14
C ALA A 126 -12.09 -27.04 -16.06
N GLU A 127 -12.83 -27.38 -15.01
CA GLU A 127 -14.18 -26.83 -14.78
C GLU A 127 -14.14 -25.34 -14.50
N ASN A 128 -13.15 -24.85 -13.74
CA ASN A 128 -12.99 -23.44 -13.50
C ASN A 128 -12.69 -22.64 -14.77
N ILE A 129 -11.82 -23.15 -15.65
CA ILE A 129 -11.47 -22.47 -16.92
C ILE A 129 -12.70 -22.35 -17.82
N PHE A 130 -13.57 -23.37 -17.87
CA PHE A 130 -14.74 -23.41 -18.74
C PHE A 130 -16.07 -23.20 -18.02
N ALA A 131 -16.06 -22.72 -16.77
CA ALA A 131 -17.29 -22.43 -16.02
C ALA A 131 -18.21 -21.48 -16.81
N GLY A 132 -19.46 -21.91 -17.00
CA GLY A 132 -20.47 -21.19 -17.79
C GLY A 132 -20.33 -21.28 -19.32
N ARG A 133 -19.25 -21.97 -19.82
CA ARG A 133 -18.95 -22.08 -21.27
C ARG A 133 -18.55 -23.50 -21.66
N GLN A 134 -19.10 -24.49 -20.96
CA GLN A 134 -18.78 -25.89 -21.20
C GLN A 134 -19.14 -26.31 -22.64
N PRO A 135 -18.19 -26.80 -23.45
CA PRO A 135 -18.49 -27.39 -24.75
C PRO A 135 -19.45 -28.56 -24.58
N ARG A 136 -20.43 -28.64 -25.47
CA ARG A 136 -21.46 -29.69 -25.45
C ARG A 136 -21.39 -30.53 -26.73
N ARG A 137 -21.59 -31.83 -26.54
CA ARG A 137 -21.72 -32.78 -27.64
C ARG A 137 -23.01 -33.59 -27.44
N PHE A 138 -23.90 -33.59 -28.40
CA PHE A 138 -25.22 -34.23 -28.34
C PHE A 138 -26.06 -33.80 -27.12
N GLY A 139 -25.95 -32.51 -26.67
CA GLY A 139 -26.68 -31.97 -25.53
C GLY A 139 -26.03 -32.20 -24.16
N ALA A 140 -25.07 -33.10 -24.05
CA ALA A 140 -24.27 -33.36 -22.83
C ALA A 140 -22.94 -32.60 -22.84
N ILE A 141 -22.38 -32.38 -21.62
CA ILE A 141 -21.06 -31.74 -21.48
C ILE A 141 -19.96 -32.69 -22.02
N ASP A 142 -19.10 -32.16 -22.90
CA ASP A 142 -17.95 -32.91 -23.46
C ASP A 142 -16.72 -32.79 -22.56
N TRP A 143 -16.63 -33.62 -21.53
CA TRP A 143 -15.53 -33.64 -20.57
C TRP A 143 -14.14 -33.87 -21.18
N PRO A 144 -13.97 -34.78 -22.16
CA PRO A 144 -12.69 -34.94 -22.86
C PRO A 144 -12.23 -33.65 -23.56
N ASP A 145 -13.15 -32.94 -24.20
CA ASP A 145 -12.85 -31.69 -24.91
C ASP A 145 -12.50 -30.56 -23.92
N ILE A 146 -13.24 -30.47 -22.80
CA ILE A 146 -12.92 -29.52 -21.70
C ILE A 146 -11.47 -29.71 -21.22
N LYS A 147 -11.08 -30.94 -20.88
CA LYS A 147 -9.74 -31.25 -20.38
C LYS A 147 -8.66 -30.89 -21.40
N ARG A 148 -8.85 -31.27 -22.66
CA ARG A 148 -7.91 -30.97 -23.76
C ARG A 148 -7.74 -29.45 -23.92
N ARG A 149 -8.84 -28.70 -24.00
CA ARG A 149 -8.81 -27.24 -24.15
C ARG A 149 -8.24 -26.55 -22.92
N ALA A 150 -8.52 -27.02 -21.70
CA ALA A 150 -7.95 -26.49 -20.48
C ALA A 150 -6.42 -26.66 -20.46
N GLN A 151 -5.91 -27.84 -20.84
CA GLN A 151 -4.47 -28.07 -20.98
C GLN A 151 -3.85 -27.15 -22.02
N ALA A 152 -4.52 -26.95 -23.17
CA ALA A 152 -4.04 -26.05 -24.21
C ALA A 152 -4.03 -24.57 -23.75
N ALA A 153 -5.03 -24.13 -22.98
CA ALA A 153 -5.09 -22.78 -22.41
C ALA A 153 -3.94 -22.53 -21.43
N LEU A 154 -3.64 -23.50 -20.56
CA LEU A 154 -2.53 -23.41 -19.61
C LEU A 154 -1.17 -23.47 -20.31
N ALA A 155 -1.04 -24.33 -21.33
CA ALA A 155 0.19 -24.44 -22.13
C ALA A 155 0.57 -23.13 -22.84
N ARG A 156 -0.42 -22.30 -23.26
CA ARG A 156 -0.17 -20.95 -23.80
C ARG A 156 0.49 -20.02 -22.81
N LEU A 157 0.36 -20.29 -21.52
CA LEU A 157 0.96 -19.52 -20.41
C LEU A 157 2.23 -20.18 -19.86
N ASP A 158 2.73 -21.23 -20.51
CA ASP A 158 3.87 -22.04 -20.06
C ASP A 158 3.62 -22.70 -18.68
N ILE A 159 2.36 -23.08 -18.43
CA ILE A 159 1.90 -23.69 -17.16
C ILE A 159 1.54 -25.16 -17.40
N THR A 160 2.13 -26.04 -16.60
CA THR A 160 1.82 -27.48 -16.61
C THR A 160 1.13 -27.86 -15.31
N LEU A 161 -0.16 -28.19 -15.36
CA LEU A 161 -0.98 -28.60 -14.21
C LEU A 161 -1.82 -29.81 -14.56
N ASP A 162 -2.17 -30.61 -13.54
CA ASP A 162 -3.22 -31.62 -13.68
C ASP A 162 -4.59 -30.91 -13.62
N VAL A 163 -5.19 -30.74 -14.78
CA VAL A 163 -6.47 -30.03 -14.93
C VAL A 163 -7.66 -30.74 -14.29
N THR A 164 -7.49 -32.00 -13.84
CA THR A 164 -8.56 -32.80 -13.22
C THR A 164 -8.62 -32.66 -11.71
N ARG A 165 -7.56 -32.12 -11.09
CA ARG A 165 -7.53 -31.88 -9.65
C ARG A 165 -8.38 -30.69 -9.27
N SER A 166 -8.96 -30.72 -8.08
CA SER A 166 -9.66 -29.61 -7.45
C SER A 166 -8.72 -28.41 -7.28
N LEU A 167 -9.26 -27.20 -7.48
CA LEU A 167 -8.48 -25.97 -7.50
C LEU A 167 -7.90 -25.62 -6.12
N ASP A 168 -8.58 -25.96 -5.04
CA ASP A 168 -8.13 -25.77 -3.65
C ASP A 168 -6.85 -26.56 -3.31
N ALA A 169 -6.51 -27.58 -4.10
CA ALA A 169 -5.25 -28.32 -3.95
C ALA A 169 -4.01 -27.55 -4.41
N TYR A 170 -4.20 -26.37 -5.01
CA TYR A 170 -3.13 -25.53 -5.55
C TYR A 170 -2.95 -24.23 -4.75
N PRO A 171 -1.72 -23.68 -4.65
CA PRO A 171 -1.44 -22.38 -4.05
C PRO A 171 -2.24 -21.25 -4.73
N ILE A 172 -2.43 -20.14 -4.02
CA ILE A 172 -3.18 -18.97 -4.50
C ILE A 172 -2.59 -18.43 -5.81
N ALA A 173 -1.28 -18.40 -5.95
CA ALA A 173 -0.61 -17.99 -7.18
C ALA A 173 -1.04 -18.83 -8.40
N VAL A 174 -1.11 -20.15 -8.24
CA VAL A 174 -1.56 -21.06 -9.29
C VAL A 174 -3.04 -20.82 -9.59
N GLN A 175 -3.86 -20.56 -8.58
CA GLN A 175 -5.26 -20.21 -8.77
C GLN A 175 -5.43 -18.92 -9.58
N GLN A 176 -4.60 -17.91 -9.34
CA GLN A 176 -4.58 -16.69 -10.18
C GLN A 176 -4.18 -16.97 -11.63
N MET A 177 -3.19 -17.82 -11.84
CA MET A 177 -2.81 -18.24 -13.21
C MET A 177 -3.94 -18.98 -13.93
N VAL A 178 -4.71 -19.79 -13.21
CA VAL A 178 -5.93 -20.45 -13.73
C VAL A 178 -7.00 -19.41 -14.08
N ALA A 179 -7.15 -18.36 -13.30
CA ALA A 179 -8.07 -17.25 -13.60
C ALA A 179 -7.66 -16.50 -14.88
N ILE A 180 -6.36 -16.25 -15.06
CA ILE A 180 -5.82 -15.68 -16.30
C ILE A 180 -6.08 -16.63 -17.49
N ALA A 181 -5.82 -17.93 -17.34
CA ALA A 181 -6.10 -18.92 -18.37
C ALA A 181 -7.60 -18.94 -18.74
N ARG A 182 -8.50 -18.83 -17.75
CA ARG A 182 -9.94 -18.68 -17.95
C ARG A 182 -10.27 -17.40 -18.74
N ALA A 183 -9.69 -16.27 -18.40
CA ALA A 183 -9.89 -15.01 -19.11
C ALA A 183 -9.44 -15.09 -20.59
N LEU A 184 -8.34 -15.79 -20.84
CA LEU A 184 -7.73 -15.97 -22.16
C LEU A 184 -8.27 -17.19 -22.95
N SER A 185 -9.15 -17.99 -22.37
CA SER A 185 -9.77 -19.13 -23.05
C SER A 185 -10.69 -18.73 -24.22
N VAL A 186 -11.01 -17.45 -24.32
CA VAL A 186 -11.74 -16.80 -25.42
C VAL A 186 -10.90 -15.63 -25.90
N ASP A 187 -11.13 -15.17 -27.12
CA ASP A 187 -10.40 -14.06 -27.70
C ASP A 187 -10.46 -12.82 -26.82
N ALA A 188 -9.34 -12.49 -26.18
CA ALA A 188 -9.16 -11.31 -25.35
C ALA A 188 -8.34 -10.28 -26.13
N ARG A 189 -8.86 -9.05 -26.24
CA ARG A 189 -8.15 -7.89 -26.81
C ARG A 189 -7.56 -7.04 -25.69
N VAL A 190 -8.30 -6.91 -24.61
CA VAL A 190 -7.96 -6.13 -23.41
C VAL A 190 -8.05 -7.03 -22.19
N LEU A 191 -7.02 -7.02 -21.35
CA LEU A 191 -6.96 -7.71 -20.07
C LEU A 191 -6.79 -6.69 -18.94
N ILE A 192 -7.76 -6.60 -18.06
CA ILE A 192 -7.75 -5.73 -16.88
C ILE A 192 -7.41 -6.59 -15.67
N LEU A 193 -6.40 -6.19 -14.90
CA LEU A 193 -5.92 -6.87 -13.70
C LEU A 193 -5.99 -5.90 -12.52
N ASP A 194 -6.92 -6.14 -11.61
CA ASP A 194 -7.11 -5.29 -10.42
C ASP A 194 -6.39 -5.91 -9.20
N GLU A 195 -5.27 -5.31 -8.81
CA GLU A 195 -4.38 -5.74 -7.71
C GLU A 195 -3.98 -7.23 -7.73
N PRO A 196 -3.53 -7.78 -8.87
CA PRO A 196 -3.33 -9.23 -9.00
C PRO A 196 -2.17 -9.79 -8.17
N THR A 197 -1.36 -8.94 -7.55
CA THR A 197 -0.15 -9.31 -6.79
C THR A 197 -0.31 -9.19 -5.29
N SER A 198 -1.46 -8.74 -4.79
CA SER A 198 -1.67 -8.40 -3.38
C SER A 198 -1.48 -9.56 -2.38
N SER A 199 -1.55 -10.81 -2.86
CA SER A 199 -1.41 -12.03 -2.06
C SER A 199 -0.29 -12.96 -2.54
N LEU A 200 0.60 -12.49 -3.41
CA LEU A 200 1.71 -13.24 -3.98
C LEU A 200 3.04 -12.89 -3.31
N ASP A 201 3.93 -13.86 -3.25
CA ASP A 201 5.33 -13.63 -2.91
C ASP A 201 6.14 -13.14 -4.13
N ASP A 202 7.40 -12.71 -3.92
CA ASP A 202 8.25 -12.14 -4.98
C ASP A 202 8.50 -13.12 -6.12
N SER A 203 8.64 -14.41 -5.86
CA SER A 203 8.86 -15.44 -6.87
C SER A 203 7.60 -15.67 -7.72
N GLU A 204 6.44 -15.62 -7.10
CA GLU A 204 5.14 -15.74 -7.73
C GLU A 204 4.82 -14.49 -8.58
N VAL A 205 5.17 -13.30 -8.08
CA VAL A 205 5.09 -12.04 -8.85
C VAL A 205 5.97 -12.10 -10.10
N ALA A 206 7.22 -12.58 -9.97
CA ALA A 206 8.12 -12.71 -11.11
C ALA A 206 7.55 -13.67 -12.18
N GLN A 207 6.92 -14.76 -11.76
CA GLN A 207 6.26 -15.70 -12.67
C GLN A 207 5.04 -15.06 -13.37
N LEU A 208 4.20 -14.35 -12.64
CA LEU A 208 3.08 -13.58 -13.21
C LEU A 208 3.59 -12.57 -14.25
N PHE A 209 4.64 -11.83 -13.96
CA PHE A 209 5.21 -10.84 -14.87
C PHE A 209 5.78 -11.48 -16.14
N LYS A 210 6.35 -12.68 -16.05
CA LYS A 210 6.76 -13.45 -17.26
C LYS A 210 5.56 -13.72 -18.16
N ILE A 211 4.44 -14.13 -17.57
CA ILE A 211 3.19 -14.37 -18.31
C ILE A 211 2.67 -13.08 -18.95
N LEU A 212 2.61 -11.98 -18.21
CA LEU A 212 2.12 -10.69 -18.71
C LEU A 212 2.99 -10.17 -19.86
N ARG A 213 4.33 -10.32 -19.79
CA ARG A 213 5.23 -9.97 -20.90
C ARG A 213 4.97 -10.82 -22.15
N HIS A 214 4.67 -12.10 -22.00
CA HIS A 214 4.31 -12.98 -23.13
C HIS A 214 2.98 -12.54 -23.75
N LEU A 215 1.97 -12.21 -22.95
CA LEU A 215 0.67 -11.72 -23.43
C LEU A 215 0.79 -10.38 -24.15
N LYS A 216 1.58 -9.46 -23.62
CA LYS A 216 1.94 -8.20 -24.27
C LYS A 216 2.57 -8.44 -25.66
N GLN A 217 3.54 -9.33 -25.76
CA GLN A 217 4.18 -9.69 -27.04
C GLN A 217 3.19 -10.30 -28.03
N SER A 218 2.12 -10.95 -27.55
CA SER A 218 1.03 -11.48 -28.37
C SER A 218 0.02 -10.42 -28.82
N GLY A 219 0.25 -9.12 -28.49
CA GLY A 219 -0.59 -7.99 -28.91
C GLY A 219 -1.76 -7.70 -27.96
N ILE A 220 -1.89 -8.37 -26.82
CA ILE A 220 -2.94 -8.09 -25.83
C ILE A 220 -2.60 -6.78 -25.11
N ALA A 221 -3.57 -5.88 -25.03
CA ALA A 221 -3.48 -4.67 -24.23
C ALA A 221 -3.78 -4.98 -22.76
N ILE A 222 -2.90 -4.60 -21.84
CA ILE A 222 -3.01 -4.96 -20.43
C ILE A 222 -3.17 -3.70 -19.58
N LEU A 223 -4.31 -3.56 -18.90
CA LEU A 223 -4.50 -2.57 -17.84
C LEU A 223 -4.15 -3.22 -16.50
N PHE A 224 -3.05 -2.78 -15.90
CA PHE A 224 -2.54 -3.29 -14.64
C PHE A 224 -2.82 -2.28 -13.53
N VAL A 225 -3.57 -2.67 -12.51
CA VAL A 225 -3.88 -1.79 -11.37
C VAL A 225 -3.13 -2.31 -10.16
N THR A 226 -2.29 -1.48 -9.60
CA THR A 226 -1.51 -1.79 -8.41
C THR A 226 -1.24 -0.54 -7.60
N HIS A 227 -0.88 -0.72 -6.35
CA HIS A 227 -0.35 0.34 -5.50
C HIS A 227 1.15 0.15 -5.19
N PHE A 228 1.78 -0.91 -5.73
CA PHE A 228 3.21 -1.19 -5.55
C PHE A 228 4.04 -0.49 -6.62
N ILE A 229 4.87 0.46 -6.21
CA ILE A 229 5.68 1.29 -7.10
C ILE A 229 6.72 0.45 -7.86
N GLU A 230 7.44 -0.44 -7.14
CA GLU A 230 8.46 -1.32 -7.74
C GLU A 230 7.87 -2.20 -8.83
N GLN A 231 6.69 -2.79 -8.58
CA GLN A 231 5.99 -3.60 -9.56
C GLN A 231 5.57 -2.80 -10.80
N THR A 232 5.15 -1.54 -10.59
CA THR A 232 4.81 -0.64 -11.70
C THR A 232 5.99 -0.46 -12.63
N TYR A 233 7.19 -0.15 -12.12
CA TYR A 233 8.37 0.02 -12.96
C TYR A 233 8.90 -1.29 -13.56
N ALA A 234 8.66 -2.43 -12.92
CA ALA A 234 9.10 -3.73 -13.40
C ALA A 234 8.34 -4.22 -14.66
N ILE A 235 7.08 -3.76 -14.86
CA ILE A 235 6.22 -4.31 -15.91
C ILE A 235 5.64 -3.27 -16.88
N SER A 236 5.49 -1.99 -16.47
CA SER A 236 4.72 -1.00 -17.21
C SER A 236 5.50 -0.33 -18.34
N ASP A 237 4.81 -0.05 -19.44
CA ASP A 237 5.26 0.86 -20.49
C ASP A 237 4.77 2.28 -20.23
N ARG A 238 3.53 2.39 -19.75
CA ARG A 238 2.83 3.65 -19.50
C ARG A 238 2.17 3.64 -18.13
N ILE A 239 2.07 4.81 -17.51
CA ILE A 239 1.45 5.00 -16.20
C ILE A 239 0.46 6.14 -16.30
N THR A 240 -0.80 5.90 -15.93
CA THR A 240 -1.80 6.95 -15.66
C THR A 240 -1.97 7.11 -14.17
N VAL A 241 -1.87 8.34 -13.69
CA VAL A 241 -2.10 8.70 -12.29
C VAL A 241 -3.49 9.31 -12.15
N MET A 242 -4.30 8.74 -11.26
CA MET A 242 -5.60 9.29 -10.88
C MET A 242 -5.55 9.89 -9.47
N ARG A 243 -6.24 11.01 -9.30
CA ARG A 243 -6.39 11.68 -8.00
C ARG A 243 -7.76 12.35 -7.91
N ASN A 244 -8.49 12.09 -6.82
CA ASN A 244 -9.82 12.71 -6.53
C ASN A 244 -10.84 12.56 -7.68
N GLY A 245 -10.80 11.47 -8.42
CA GLY A 245 -11.70 11.21 -9.54
C GLY A 245 -11.29 11.86 -10.86
N GLU A 246 -10.13 12.47 -10.95
CA GLU A 246 -9.58 13.11 -12.15
C GLU A 246 -8.28 12.41 -12.59
N ARG A 247 -7.93 12.54 -13.88
CA ARG A 247 -6.64 12.15 -14.40
C ARG A 247 -5.62 13.26 -14.10
N GLU A 248 -4.68 12.98 -13.20
CA GLU A 248 -3.56 13.90 -12.90
C GLU A 248 -2.57 13.98 -14.06
N GLY A 249 -2.30 12.84 -14.71
CA GLY A 249 -1.44 12.76 -15.88
C GLY A 249 -1.26 11.35 -16.39
N GLU A 250 -0.69 11.27 -17.61
CA GLU A 250 -0.30 10.04 -18.29
C GLU A 250 1.17 10.17 -18.71
N TYR A 251 1.99 9.17 -18.40
CA TYR A 251 3.44 9.21 -18.55
C TYR A 251 3.97 7.90 -19.12
N LEU A 252 5.06 7.94 -19.86
CA LEU A 252 5.85 6.73 -20.11
C LEU A 252 6.59 6.34 -18.83
N ALA A 253 6.55 5.06 -18.46
CA ALA A 253 7.14 4.59 -17.20
C ALA A 253 8.64 4.92 -17.10
N ARG A 254 9.38 4.87 -18.20
CA ARG A 254 10.81 5.20 -18.28
C ARG A 254 11.14 6.67 -18.03
N ASP A 255 10.16 7.57 -18.24
CA ASP A 255 10.35 9.02 -18.19
C ASP A 255 9.81 9.63 -16.88
N LEU A 256 9.16 8.84 -16.03
CA LEU A 256 8.57 9.28 -14.75
C LEU A 256 9.39 8.71 -13.58
N PRO A 257 10.20 9.52 -12.86
CA PRO A 257 10.88 9.07 -11.64
C PRO A 257 9.90 8.67 -10.54
N ALA A 258 10.31 7.74 -9.68
CA ALA A 258 9.42 7.17 -8.64
C ALA A 258 8.97 8.21 -7.60
N ASP A 259 9.84 9.12 -7.22
CA ASP A 259 9.55 10.25 -6.32
C ASP A 259 8.51 11.21 -6.92
N LEU A 260 8.62 11.49 -8.22
CA LEU A 260 7.64 12.31 -8.94
C LEU A 260 6.29 11.59 -9.09
N LEU A 261 6.28 10.28 -9.33
CA LEU A 261 5.06 9.47 -9.35
C LEU A 261 4.33 9.57 -8.00
N VAL A 262 5.05 9.40 -6.90
CA VAL A 262 4.50 9.52 -5.54
C VAL A 262 3.95 10.93 -5.30
N SER A 263 4.70 11.97 -5.65
CA SER A 263 4.29 13.36 -5.53
C SER A 263 2.97 13.63 -6.25
N LYS A 264 2.82 13.13 -7.48
CA LYS A 264 1.58 13.26 -8.25
C LYS A 264 0.41 12.48 -7.65
N MET A 265 0.65 11.30 -7.09
CA MET A 265 -0.38 10.53 -6.40
C MET A 265 -0.86 11.22 -5.12
N VAL A 266 0.04 11.83 -4.36
CA VAL A 266 -0.25 12.43 -3.04
C VAL A 266 -0.71 13.89 -3.17
N GLY A 267 -0.19 14.65 -4.13
CA GLY A 267 -0.59 16.04 -4.38
C GLY A 267 0.09 17.09 -3.49
N HIS A 268 1.15 16.71 -2.76
CA HIS A 268 1.88 17.62 -1.88
C HIS A 268 3.38 17.64 -2.21
N GLU A 269 3.75 18.41 -3.23
CA GLU A 269 5.13 18.51 -3.72
C GLU A 269 6.14 19.17 -2.75
N ARG A 270 5.69 19.82 -1.68
CA ARG A 270 6.59 20.61 -0.82
C ARG A 270 6.41 20.45 0.70
N MET A 271 5.36 19.79 1.16
CA MET A 271 5.08 19.69 2.60
C MET A 271 5.90 18.57 3.25
N SER A 272 6.03 17.42 2.57
CA SER A 272 6.74 16.26 3.11
C SER A 272 8.26 16.47 3.18
N GLU A 273 8.88 17.15 2.20
CA GLU A 273 10.31 17.47 2.24
C GLU A 273 10.63 18.46 3.37
N ARG A 274 9.84 19.53 3.50
CA ARG A 274 10.03 20.51 4.58
C ARG A 274 9.77 19.94 5.98
N LEU A 275 8.79 19.04 6.14
CA LEU A 275 8.55 18.36 7.40
C LEU A 275 9.67 17.36 7.72
N ARG A 276 10.22 16.70 6.71
CA ARG A 276 11.37 15.80 6.85
C ARG A 276 12.63 16.57 7.26
N GLU A 277 12.97 17.64 6.54
CA GLU A 277 14.09 18.51 6.87
C GLU A 277 13.94 19.10 8.27
N ALA A 278 12.78 19.68 8.60
CA ALA A 278 12.54 20.26 9.92
C ALA A 278 12.52 19.22 11.06
N ALA A 279 12.05 17.98 10.80
CA ALA A 279 12.04 16.93 11.82
C ALA A 279 13.44 16.32 11.99
N HIS A 280 14.22 16.18 10.92
CA HIS A 280 15.62 15.79 11.01
C HIS A 280 16.47 16.88 11.69
N GLU A 281 16.27 18.15 11.33
CA GLU A 281 16.93 19.29 12.01
C GLU A 281 16.55 19.41 13.50
N ALA A 282 15.28 19.17 13.85
CA ALA A 282 14.82 19.22 15.24
C ALA A 282 15.30 18.04 16.10
N CYS A 283 15.65 16.91 15.48
CA CYS A 283 16.11 15.70 16.16
C CYS A 283 17.59 15.40 15.93
N ASP A 284 18.26 16.12 15.03
CA ASP A 284 19.72 16.03 14.86
C ASP A 284 20.34 17.02 15.84
N PRO A 285 21.10 16.57 16.86
CA PRO A 285 21.94 17.48 17.63
C PRO A 285 22.94 18.05 16.62
N SER A 286 22.85 19.36 16.34
CA SER A 286 23.78 20.08 15.48
C SER A 286 25.21 19.57 15.69
N ASP A 287 25.94 19.36 14.61
CA ASP A 287 27.32 18.84 14.54
C ASP A 287 28.33 19.65 15.42
N ASP A 288 27.89 20.72 16.08
CA ASP A 288 28.68 21.63 16.94
C ASP A 288 28.44 21.48 18.44
N THR A 289 27.51 20.62 18.90
CA THR A 289 27.48 20.22 20.30
C THR A 289 28.14 18.87 20.45
N GLN A 290 29.40 18.88 20.91
CA GLN A 290 30.14 17.74 21.44
C GLN A 290 29.18 16.71 22.02
N ASP A 291 29.32 15.44 21.55
CA ASP A 291 28.64 14.26 22.09
C ASP A 291 28.25 14.44 23.56
N ASP A 292 27.06 14.95 23.85
CA ASP A 292 26.49 14.86 25.17
C ASP A 292 25.91 13.46 25.37
N HIS A 293 26.80 12.47 25.32
CA HIS A 293 26.55 11.09 25.76
C HIS A 293 26.29 10.99 27.27
N SER A 294 26.05 12.13 27.96
CA SER A 294 25.88 12.15 29.42
C SER A 294 24.51 11.63 29.85
N ALA A 295 23.48 11.67 28.99
CA ALA A 295 22.17 11.15 29.34
C ALA A 295 22.06 9.65 28.95
N PRO A 296 21.66 8.76 29.89
CA PRO A 296 21.47 7.35 29.57
C PRO A 296 20.35 7.17 28.53
N PRO A 297 20.48 6.18 27.61
CA PRO A 297 19.43 5.85 26.66
C PRO A 297 18.13 5.49 27.39
N PHE A 298 16.98 5.71 26.74
CA PHE A 298 15.70 5.33 27.33
C PHE A 298 15.62 3.82 27.56
N ILE A 299 16.05 3.04 26.53
CA ILE A 299 16.17 1.59 26.62
C ILE A 299 17.59 1.18 26.28
N GLU A 300 18.14 0.25 27.05
CA GLU A 300 19.42 -0.41 26.78
C GLU A 300 19.27 -1.92 26.95
N LEU A 301 19.60 -2.66 25.92
CA LEU A 301 19.64 -4.13 25.92
C LEU A 301 21.09 -4.59 26.00
N ARG A 302 21.41 -5.42 26.95
CA ARG A 302 22.74 -6.03 27.12
C ARG A 302 22.62 -7.55 27.03
N GLY A 303 23.03 -8.12 25.89
CA GLY A 303 22.98 -9.55 25.65
C GLY A 303 21.57 -10.12 25.71
N LEU A 304 20.52 -9.33 25.40
CA LEU A 304 19.14 -9.80 25.48
C LEU A 304 18.86 -10.82 24.39
N GLY A 305 18.37 -12.01 24.77
CA GLY A 305 18.09 -13.07 23.83
C GLY A 305 17.04 -14.05 24.29
N LYS A 306 16.57 -14.89 23.35
CA LYS A 306 15.61 -15.97 23.60
C LYS A 306 16.02 -17.19 22.77
N ARG A 307 16.21 -18.33 23.44
CA ARG A 307 16.64 -19.58 22.79
C ARG A 307 15.73 -19.96 21.62
N GLY A 308 16.35 -20.27 20.48
CA GLY A 308 15.65 -20.69 19.28
C GLY A 308 15.02 -19.56 18.45
N THR A 309 14.90 -18.33 18.96
CA THR A 309 14.23 -17.21 18.27
C THR A 309 15.09 -15.97 18.09
N LEU A 310 15.92 -15.59 19.07
CA LEU A 310 16.80 -14.43 19.00
C LEU A 310 18.13 -14.73 19.71
N GLN A 311 19.25 -14.54 19.03
CA GLN A 311 20.57 -14.61 19.64
C GLN A 311 20.76 -13.38 20.57
N PRO A 312 21.68 -13.45 21.56
CA PRO A 312 21.96 -12.31 22.41
C PRO A 312 22.34 -11.06 21.60
N ILE A 313 21.60 -9.96 21.79
CA ILE A 313 21.84 -8.68 21.12
C ILE A 313 22.06 -7.55 22.12
N ASP A 314 22.92 -6.61 21.72
CA ASP A 314 23.09 -5.32 22.35
C ASP A 314 22.45 -4.25 21.48
N LEU A 315 21.52 -3.47 22.05
CA LEU A 315 20.78 -2.44 21.34
C LEU A 315 20.39 -1.35 22.31
N ASP A 316 20.46 -0.11 21.88
CA ASP A 316 19.99 1.05 22.64
C ASP A 316 18.98 1.89 21.85
N VAL A 317 18.02 2.46 22.55
CA VAL A 317 17.04 3.40 22.01
C VAL A 317 17.21 4.72 22.73
N GLN A 318 17.65 5.73 21.99
CA GLN A 318 17.84 7.07 22.52
C GLN A 318 16.50 7.80 22.66
N ARG A 319 16.46 8.81 23.55
CA ARG A 319 15.26 9.63 23.75
C ARG A 319 15.03 10.53 22.53
N GLY A 320 13.77 10.64 22.12
CA GLY A 320 13.39 11.51 21.01
C GLY A 320 14.03 11.15 19.68
N GLN A 321 14.43 9.89 19.48
CA GLN A 321 14.98 9.40 18.22
C GLN A 321 14.15 8.24 17.65
N ILE A 322 14.23 8.06 16.33
CA ILE A 322 13.70 6.91 15.62
C ILE A 322 14.84 5.93 15.35
N LEU A 323 14.78 4.75 15.96
CA LEU A 323 15.64 3.62 15.65
C LEU A 323 14.93 2.70 14.66
N GLY A 324 15.47 2.56 13.45
CA GLY A 324 15.00 1.60 12.46
C GLY A 324 15.59 0.21 12.70
N LEU A 325 14.80 -0.84 12.50
CA LEU A 325 15.30 -2.21 12.43
C LEU A 325 15.12 -2.74 10.99
N ALA A 326 16.23 -2.99 10.30
CA ALA A 326 16.28 -3.54 8.96
C ALA A 326 16.74 -5.01 8.98
N GLY A 327 16.27 -5.81 8.03
CA GLY A 327 16.65 -7.21 7.87
C GLY A 327 15.60 -8.02 7.10
N LEU A 328 15.95 -9.21 6.64
CA LEU A 328 15.00 -10.10 5.96
C LEU A 328 13.97 -10.70 6.92
N LEU A 329 12.92 -11.30 6.37
CA LEU A 329 11.94 -12.05 7.15
C LEU A 329 12.64 -13.15 7.99
N GLY A 330 12.30 -13.22 9.29
CA GLY A 330 12.94 -14.15 10.23
C GLY A 330 14.32 -13.72 10.73
N SER A 331 14.76 -12.48 10.46
CA SER A 331 16.04 -11.93 10.95
C SER A 331 16.06 -11.62 12.45
N GLY A 332 14.91 -11.65 13.14
CA GLY A 332 14.83 -11.39 14.58
C GLY A 332 14.22 -10.02 14.94
N ARG A 333 13.70 -9.25 13.98
CA ARG A 333 13.14 -7.91 14.20
C ARG A 333 11.91 -7.95 15.10
N THR A 334 10.88 -8.71 14.72
CA THR A 334 9.62 -8.90 15.47
C THR A 334 9.90 -9.53 16.83
N GLU A 335 10.81 -10.50 16.91
CA GLU A 335 11.20 -11.14 18.17
C GLU A 335 11.84 -10.13 19.13
N THR A 336 12.67 -9.22 18.61
CA THR A 336 13.24 -8.12 19.41
C THR A 336 12.15 -7.20 19.96
N ALA A 337 11.18 -6.78 19.13
CA ALA A 337 10.04 -5.97 19.54
C ALA A 337 9.19 -6.67 20.61
N ARG A 338 8.90 -7.95 20.44
CA ARG A 338 8.11 -8.75 21.39
C ARG A 338 8.79 -8.93 22.75
N LEU A 339 10.13 -9.07 22.76
CA LEU A 339 10.90 -9.11 24.01
C LEU A 339 10.89 -7.76 24.73
N LEU A 340 11.05 -6.66 24.01
CA LEU A 340 10.98 -5.28 24.52
C LEU A 340 9.60 -4.93 25.09
N PHE A 341 8.54 -5.50 24.52
CA PHE A 341 7.17 -5.28 25.00
C PHE A 341 6.74 -6.27 26.09
N GLY A 342 7.57 -7.27 26.39
CA GLY A 342 7.24 -8.31 27.37
C GLY A 342 6.14 -9.27 26.91
N ALA A 343 5.82 -9.31 25.60
CA ALA A 343 4.97 -10.33 24.97
C ALA A 343 5.66 -11.70 24.99
N ASP A 344 6.98 -11.68 24.83
CA ASP A 344 7.87 -12.82 25.01
C ASP A 344 8.83 -12.60 26.20
N ARG A 345 9.32 -13.69 26.79
CA ARG A 345 10.28 -13.65 27.92
C ARG A 345 11.68 -13.91 27.40
N ALA A 346 12.63 -13.08 27.81
CA ALA A 346 14.04 -13.29 27.54
C ALA A 346 14.59 -14.43 28.42
N ASP A 347 15.45 -15.26 27.83
CA ASP A 347 16.19 -16.33 28.52
C ASP A 347 17.57 -15.87 28.97
N SER A 348 18.11 -14.81 28.35
CA SER A 348 19.43 -14.25 28.63
C SER A 348 19.43 -12.73 28.57
N GLY A 349 20.45 -12.14 29.14
CA GLY A 349 20.70 -10.71 29.09
C GLY A 349 19.89 -9.88 30.11
N THR A 350 20.04 -8.57 29.98
CA THR A 350 19.40 -7.58 30.84
C THR A 350 18.87 -6.44 30.01
N MET A 351 17.68 -5.97 30.36
CA MET A 351 17.08 -4.75 29.81
C MET A 351 17.13 -3.67 30.88
N LEU A 352 17.60 -2.49 30.51
CA LEU A 352 17.55 -1.30 31.35
C LEU A 352 16.54 -0.31 30.75
N VAL A 353 15.76 0.33 31.62
CA VAL A 353 14.87 1.44 31.32
C VAL A 353 15.28 2.63 32.18
N ASP A 354 15.61 3.75 31.57
CA ASP A 354 16.15 4.92 32.28
C ASP A 354 17.38 4.54 33.15
N GLY A 355 18.27 3.67 32.63
CA GLY A 355 19.46 3.19 33.32
C GLY A 355 19.19 2.19 34.44
N LYS A 356 17.95 1.82 34.74
CA LYS A 356 17.58 0.86 35.78
C LYS A 356 17.22 -0.49 35.21
N PRO A 357 17.77 -1.60 35.75
CA PRO A 357 17.43 -2.93 35.27
C PRO A 357 15.95 -3.25 35.51
N VAL A 358 15.28 -3.69 34.45
CA VAL A 358 13.85 -4.02 34.47
C VAL A 358 13.66 -5.42 33.92
N ARG A 359 12.78 -6.18 34.56
CA ARG A 359 12.36 -7.51 34.05
C ARG A 359 10.88 -7.47 33.73
N LEU A 360 10.57 -7.42 32.45
CA LEU A 360 9.19 -7.48 31.96
C LEU A 360 8.67 -8.92 32.03
N ARG A 361 7.52 -9.11 32.63
CA ARG A 361 6.83 -10.39 32.75
C ARG A 361 5.58 -10.46 31.88
N SER A 362 5.10 -9.29 31.43
CA SER A 362 3.87 -9.13 30.65
C SER A 362 3.87 -7.82 29.88
N PRO A 363 3.05 -7.69 28.83
CA PRO A 363 2.77 -6.43 28.15
C PRO A 363 2.31 -5.29 29.09
N HIS A 364 1.58 -5.65 30.16
CA HIS A 364 1.14 -4.67 31.14
C HIS A 364 2.32 -4.00 31.89
N ASP A 365 3.40 -4.75 32.16
CA ASP A 365 4.60 -4.19 32.76
C ASP A 365 5.27 -3.19 31.81
N ALA A 366 5.37 -3.53 30.51
CA ALA A 366 5.92 -2.63 29.49
C ALA A 366 5.13 -1.31 29.41
N VAL A 367 3.81 -1.38 29.37
CA VAL A 367 2.94 -0.19 29.34
C VAL A 367 3.14 0.69 30.60
N ARG A 368 3.38 0.11 31.77
CA ARG A 368 3.69 0.86 33.01
C ARG A 368 5.04 1.58 32.93
N HIS A 369 5.99 1.05 32.19
CA HIS A 369 7.27 1.70 31.92
C HIS A 369 7.21 2.69 30.73
N GLY A 370 6.03 2.91 30.15
CA GLY A 370 5.84 3.83 29.02
C GLY A 370 6.27 3.24 27.66
N ILE A 371 6.24 1.92 27.52
CA ILE A 371 6.52 1.22 26.26
C ILE A 371 5.19 0.79 25.63
N ALA A 372 4.99 1.14 24.37
CA ALA A 372 3.83 0.78 23.55
C ALA A 372 4.27 -0.05 22.35
N TYR A 373 3.38 -0.92 21.83
CA TYR A 373 3.69 -1.82 20.71
C TYR A 373 2.52 -2.00 19.76
N CYS A 374 2.73 -1.62 18.51
CA CYS A 374 1.84 -1.96 17.40
C CYS A 374 2.36 -3.22 16.70
N ALA A 375 1.60 -4.30 16.78
CA ALA A 375 1.97 -5.59 16.20
C ALA A 375 1.82 -5.60 14.68
N GLU A 376 2.58 -6.49 14.01
CA GLU A 376 2.58 -6.71 12.58
C GLU A 376 1.18 -7.08 12.03
N ASP A 377 0.54 -8.09 12.62
CA ASP A 377 -0.82 -8.49 12.20
C ASP A 377 -1.88 -7.62 12.90
N ARG A 378 -2.18 -6.50 12.24
CA ARG A 378 -3.22 -5.56 12.70
C ARG A 378 -4.57 -6.23 12.95
N LYS A 379 -4.98 -7.20 12.12
CA LYS A 379 -6.30 -7.82 12.20
C LYS A 379 -6.42 -8.84 13.32
N LYS A 380 -5.36 -9.60 13.60
CA LYS A 380 -5.35 -10.66 14.63
C LYS A 380 -4.93 -10.14 16.01
N GLU A 381 -3.88 -9.31 16.06
CA GLU A 381 -3.26 -8.86 17.30
C GLU A 381 -3.52 -7.37 17.61
N GLY A 382 -3.95 -6.61 16.60
CA GLY A 382 -4.11 -5.17 16.71
C GLY A 382 -5.53 -4.76 17.11
N ILE A 383 -6.48 -4.79 16.19
CA ILE A 383 -7.84 -4.27 16.38
C ILE A 383 -8.80 -5.34 16.87
N VAL A 384 -9.86 -4.91 17.57
CA VAL A 384 -11.04 -5.73 17.85
C VAL A 384 -12.13 -5.24 16.90
N ALA A 385 -12.36 -5.97 15.79
CA ALA A 385 -13.13 -5.50 14.64
C ALA A 385 -14.57 -5.09 14.95
N ASP A 386 -15.23 -5.80 15.87
CA ASP A 386 -16.61 -5.59 16.26
C ASP A 386 -16.80 -4.43 17.26
N LEU A 387 -15.73 -4.00 17.93
CA LEU A 387 -15.78 -2.86 18.83
C LEU A 387 -15.72 -1.54 18.07
N SER A 388 -16.31 -0.49 18.66
CA SER A 388 -16.26 0.85 18.11
C SER A 388 -14.83 1.40 18.02
N ILE A 389 -14.64 2.44 17.19
CA ILE A 389 -13.36 3.17 17.10
C ILE A 389 -12.97 3.70 18.48
N ARG A 390 -13.92 4.31 19.21
CA ARG A 390 -13.71 4.81 20.57
C ARG A 390 -13.22 3.72 21.50
N GLU A 391 -13.86 2.55 21.52
CA GLU A 391 -13.48 1.44 22.39
C GLU A 391 -12.08 0.92 22.03
N ASN A 392 -11.78 0.80 20.73
CA ASN A 392 -10.46 0.41 20.27
C ASN A 392 -9.37 1.39 20.69
N ILE A 393 -9.60 2.70 20.57
CA ILE A 393 -8.63 3.74 20.99
C ILE A 393 -8.38 3.68 22.50
N LEU A 394 -9.41 3.48 23.30
CA LEU A 394 -9.30 3.56 24.76
C LEU A 394 -8.89 2.25 25.43
N LEU A 395 -8.81 1.15 24.68
CA LEU A 395 -8.56 -0.18 25.24
C LEU A 395 -7.27 -0.24 26.09
N ALA A 396 -6.15 0.23 25.54
CA ALA A 396 -4.85 0.22 26.24
C ALA A 396 -4.84 1.19 27.43
N LEU A 397 -5.45 2.36 27.29
CA LEU A 397 -5.57 3.33 28.38
C LEU A 397 -6.41 2.76 29.54
N GLN A 398 -7.52 2.09 29.23
CA GLN A 398 -8.36 1.43 30.24
C GLN A 398 -7.59 0.29 30.92
N ALA A 399 -6.85 -0.52 30.18
CA ALA A 399 -6.01 -1.57 30.72
C ALA A 399 -4.93 -1.02 31.67
N ARG A 400 -4.25 0.08 31.29
CA ARG A 400 -3.27 0.77 32.15
C ARG A 400 -3.87 1.29 33.45
N ARG A 401 -5.11 1.82 33.41
CA ARG A 401 -5.81 2.35 34.61
C ARG A 401 -6.35 1.24 35.51
N GLY A 402 -6.56 0.06 34.97
CA GLY A 402 -7.17 -1.08 35.66
C GLY A 402 -8.69 -1.11 35.51
N TRP A 403 -9.27 -2.30 35.70
CA TRP A 403 -10.70 -2.59 35.48
C TRP A 403 -11.65 -1.79 36.39
N TRP A 404 -11.23 -1.46 37.60
CA TRP A 404 -12.04 -0.76 38.57
C TRP A 404 -12.14 0.76 38.35
N ARG A 405 -11.21 1.32 37.58
CA ARG A 405 -11.16 2.76 37.28
C ARG A 405 -11.68 3.05 35.88
N LYS A 406 -12.96 2.76 35.66
CA LYS A 406 -13.61 2.99 34.36
C LYS A 406 -13.52 4.46 33.94
N ILE A 407 -13.27 4.69 32.68
CA ILE A 407 -13.31 6.01 32.07
C ILE A 407 -14.78 6.41 31.91
N ASN A 408 -15.17 7.59 32.42
CA ASN A 408 -16.51 8.12 32.22
C ASN A 408 -16.82 8.22 30.71
N ARG A 409 -18.06 7.91 30.33
CA ARG A 409 -18.52 7.88 28.93
C ARG A 409 -18.28 9.20 28.20
N GLN A 410 -18.52 10.34 28.84
CA GLN A 410 -18.26 11.66 28.25
C GLN A 410 -16.76 11.86 28.01
N ARG A 411 -15.92 11.58 28.99
CA ARG A 411 -14.46 11.67 28.86
C ARG A 411 -13.90 10.69 27.85
N ALA A 412 -14.50 9.51 27.74
CA ALA A 412 -14.15 8.51 26.74
C ALA A 412 -14.41 9.03 25.30
N ARG A 413 -15.54 9.71 25.09
CA ARG A 413 -15.88 10.32 23.82
C ARG A 413 -14.94 11.47 23.48
N GLU A 414 -14.73 12.41 24.40
CA GLU A 414 -13.78 13.53 24.23
C GLU A 414 -12.37 13.08 23.84
N LEU A 415 -11.86 12.02 24.50
CA LEU A 415 -10.54 11.46 24.18
C LEU A 415 -10.51 10.80 22.81
N ALA A 416 -11.56 10.08 22.43
CA ALA A 416 -11.63 9.45 21.12
C ALA A 416 -11.68 10.49 20.01
N ASP A 417 -12.55 11.50 20.17
CA ASP A 417 -12.69 12.59 19.20
C ASP A 417 -11.37 13.36 19.03
N LEU A 418 -10.66 13.64 20.14
CA LEU A 418 -9.34 14.27 20.12
C LEU A 418 -8.33 13.47 19.28
N TRP A 419 -8.29 12.14 19.45
CA TRP A 419 -7.34 11.31 18.70
C TRP A 419 -7.76 11.07 17.25
N ILE A 420 -9.07 11.02 16.99
CA ILE A 420 -9.63 10.96 15.61
C ILE A 420 -9.20 12.20 14.84
N GLU A 421 -9.34 13.39 15.45
CA GLU A 421 -8.94 14.67 14.85
C GLU A 421 -7.41 14.74 14.67
N ARG A 422 -6.63 14.49 15.72
CA ARG A 422 -5.16 14.59 15.71
C ARG A 422 -4.51 13.69 14.66
N LEU A 423 -5.02 12.49 14.48
CA LEU A 423 -4.48 11.53 13.51
C LEU A 423 -5.21 11.58 12.16
N GLY A 424 -6.21 12.43 12.01
CA GLY A 424 -6.99 12.56 10.77
C GLY A 424 -7.63 11.23 10.37
N ILE A 425 -8.27 10.53 11.34
CA ILE A 425 -8.99 9.28 11.09
C ILE A 425 -10.29 9.62 10.37
N LYS A 426 -10.46 9.14 9.14
CA LYS A 426 -11.68 9.35 8.37
C LYS A 426 -12.75 8.38 8.85
N ALA A 427 -13.66 8.86 9.67
CA ALA A 427 -14.78 8.12 10.25
C ALA A 427 -16.04 8.98 10.25
N SER A 428 -17.22 8.37 10.11
CA SER A 428 -18.50 9.08 10.19
C SER A 428 -18.89 9.36 11.64
N ASP A 429 -18.56 8.44 12.55
CA ASP A 429 -18.81 8.52 14.00
C ASP A 429 -17.78 7.64 14.73
N ALA A 430 -17.37 8.08 15.94
CA ALA A 430 -16.49 7.32 16.81
C ALA A 430 -17.12 6.00 17.33
N GLU A 431 -18.44 5.88 17.28
CA GLU A 431 -19.18 4.68 17.71
C GLU A 431 -19.31 3.61 16.62
N GLN A 432 -18.92 3.89 15.36
CA GLN A 432 -18.95 2.86 14.32
C GLN A 432 -17.91 1.76 14.58
N PRO A 433 -18.20 0.49 14.18
CA PRO A 433 -17.23 -0.61 14.26
C PRO A 433 -15.96 -0.30 13.50
N ILE A 434 -14.78 -0.53 14.12
CA ILE A 434 -13.49 -0.24 13.49
C ILE A 434 -13.23 -1.10 12.26
N GLY A 435 -13.83 -2.30 12.21
CA GLY A 435 -13.73 -3.21 11.07
C GLY A 435 -14.21 -2.60 9.74
N LEU A 436 -15.09 -1.59 9.79
CA LEU A 436 -15.62 -0.89 8.61
C LEU A 436 -14.68 0.18 8.05
N LEU A 437 -13.60 0.52 8.75
CA LEU A 437 -12.62 1.49 8.28
C LEU A 437 -11.69 0.89 7.22
N SER A 438 -11.16 1.75 6.34
CA SER A 438 -10.04 1.38 5.47
C SER A 438 -8.79 1.01 6.29
N GLY A 439 -7.88 0.20 5.71
CA GLY A 439 -6.66 -0.25 6.38
C GLY A 439 -5.82 0.89 6.98
N GLY A 440 -5.65 2.00 6.26
CA GLY A 440 -4.92 3.17 6.76
C GLY A 440 -5.61 3.84 7.96
N ASN A 441 -6.96 3.92 7.97
CA ASN A 441 -7.69 4.48 9.11
C ASN A 441 -7.70 3.51 10.32
N GLN A 442 -7.74 2.20 10.09
CA GLN A 442 -7.55 1.20 11.14
C GLN A 442 -6.18 1.34 11.80
N GLN A 443 -5.12 1.54 11.00
CA GLN A 443 -3.76 1.74 11.50
C GLN A 443 -3.62 3.02 12.32
N LYS A 444 -4.23 4.12 11.87
CA LYS A 444 -4.28 5.37 12.63
C LYS A 444 -5.02 5.20 13.97
N ALA A 445 -6.13 4.45 13.99
CA ALA A 445 -6.85 4.16 15.23
C ALA A 445 -6.01 3.28 16.19
N LEU A 446 -5.23 2.34 15.67
CA LEU A 446 -4.28 1.55 16.44
C LEU A 446 -3.14 2.42 17.02
N LEU A 447 -2.60 3.35 16.24
CA LEU A 447 -1.67 4.37 16.74
C LEU A 447 -2.30 5.22 17.86
N ALA A 448 -3.55 5.69 17.63
CA ALA A 448 -4.29 6.46 18.65
C ALA A 448 -4.42 5.70 19.97
N ARG A 449 -4.68 4.38 19.94
CA ARG A 449 -4.75 3.52 21.13
C ARG A 449 -3.51 3.63 21.99
N TRP A 450 -2.35 3.54 21.37
CA TRP A 450 -1.09 3.54 22.09
C TRP A 450 -0.68 4.95 22.51
N LEU A 451 -0.86 5.95 21.65
CA LEU A 451 -0.57 7.35 21.98
C LEU A 451 -1.47 7.87 23.11
N ALA A 452 -2.71 7.36 23.24
CA ALA A 452 -3.59 7.69 24.38
C ALA A 452 -3.03 7.22 25.73
N THR A 453 -2.05 6.31 25.74
CA THR A 453 -1.36 5.90 26.97
C THR A 453 -0.19 6.80 27.33
N ASP A 454 0.10 7.85 26.56
CA ASP A 454 1.25 8.75 26.74
C ASP A 454 2.58 7.95 26.87
N PRO A 455 2.98 7.21 25.82
CA PRO A 455 4.18 6.38 25.87
C PRO A 455 5.45 7.22 25.73
N LYS A 456 6.56 6.72 26.27
CA LYS A 456 7.93 7.25 26.05
C LYS A 456 8.60 6.58 24.85
N LEU A 457 8.27 5.33 24.60
CA LEU A 457 8.70 4.55 23.43
C LEU A 457 7.50 3.93 22.74
N LEU A 458 7.41 4.12 21.42
CA LEU A 458 6.44 3.48 20.56
C LEU A 458 7.17 2.52 19.61
N ILE A 459 6.91 1.24 19.74
CA ILE A 459 7.43 0.18 18.85
C ILE A 459 6.38 -0.07 17.78
N LEU A 460 6.78 0.01 16.52
CA LEU A 460 5.94 -0.17 15.35
C LEU A 460 6.50 -1.32 14.50
N ASP A 461 5.76 -2.41 14.42
CA ASP A 461 6.15 -3.59 13.66
C ASP A 461 5.31 -3.66 12.39
N GLU A 462 5.94 -3.44 11.23
CA GLU A 462 5.32 -3.37 9.90
C GLU A 462 4.08 -2.44 9.86
N PRO A 463 4.16 -1.18 10.34
CA PRO A 463 2.97 -0.33 10.51
C PRO A 463 2.32 0.09 9.19
N THR A 464 3.02 -0.07 8.09
CA THR A 464 2.63 0.33 6.74
C THR A 464 2.17 -0.83 5.87
N ARG A 465 2.22 -2.06 6.40
CA ARG A 465 1.84 -3.28 5.67
C ARG A 465 0.35 -3.30 5.33
N GLY A 466 0.04 -3.51 4.03
CA GLY A 466 -1.33 -3.64 3.55
C GLY A 466 -2.16 -2.35 3.66
N ILE A 467 -1.51 -1.20 3.55
CA ILE A 467 -2.14 0.10 3.39
C ILE A 467 -1.64 0.77 2.10
N ASP A 468 -2.43 1.71 1.58
CA ASP A 468 -2.08 2.42 0.35
C ASP A 468 -0.89 3.38 0.55
N VAL A 469 -0.21 3.69 -0.55
CA VAL A 469 1.02 4.50 -0.55
C VAL A 469 0.82 5.86 0.13
N ALA A 470 -0.31 6.52 -0.10
CA ALA A 470 -0.56 7.83 0.52
C ALA A 470 -0.75 7.72 2.03
N ALA A 471 -1.46 6.68 2.51
CA ALA A 471 -1.60 6.44 3.94
C ALA A 471 -0.26 6.04 4.58
N LYS A 472 0.63 5.33 3.86
CA LYS A 472 2.00 5.06 4.30
C LYS A 472 2.76 6.37 4.57
N PHE A 473 2.77 7.28 3.60
CA PHE A 473 3.45 8.58 3.74
C PHE A 473 2.86 9.43 4.86
N ASP A 474 1.52 9.52 4.96
CA ASP A 474 0.86 10.26 6.03
C ASP A 474 1.21 9.71 7.43
N ILE A 475 1.32 8.38 7.58
CA ILE A 475 1.76 7.76 8.83
C ILE A 475 3.23 8.11 9.12
N MET A 476 4.13 7.97 8.15
CA MET A 476 5.55 8.28 8.33
C MET A 476 5.78 9.74 8.72
N ASP A 477 5.12 10.69 8.04
CA ASP A 477 5.21 12.12 8.36
C ASP A 477 4.70 12.43 9.78
N ARG A 478 3.62 11.74 10.21
CA ARG A 478 3.13 11.85 11.61
C ARG A 478 4.11 11.29 12.62
N LEU A 479 4.79 10.18 12.30
CA LEU A 479 5.80 9.60 13.19
C LEU A 479 7.00 10.55 13.36
N LEU A 480 7.46 11.19 12.29
CA LEU A 480 8.49 12.23 12.35
C LEU A 480 8.05 13.40 13.23
N ALA A 481 6.82 13.90 13.05
CA ALA A 481 6.27 14.96 13.89
C ALA A 481 6.14 14.56 15.37
N LEU A 482 5.76 13.32 15.67
CA LEU A 482 5.69 12.80 17.05
C LEU A 482 7.08 12.67 17.68
N CYS A 483 8.07 12.24 16.89
CA CYS A 483 9.46 12.16 17.31
C CYS A 483 10.02 13.57 17.63
N GLY A 484 9.77 14.57 16.77
CA GLY A 484 10.13 15.97 17.02
C GLY A 484 9.50 16.56 18.30
N ASN A 485 8.40 15.97 18.80
CA ASN A 485 7.78 16.29 20.08
C ASN A 485 8.33 15.45 21.25
N GLY A 486 9.44 14.72 21.05
CA GLY A 486 10.17 13.99 22.10
C GLY A 486 9.76 12.52 22.29
N LEU A 487 8.90 11.96 21.43
CA LEU A 487 8.56 10.53 21.48
C LEU A 487 9.71 9.71 20.86
N SER A 488 10.23 8.73 21.60
CA SER A 488 11.15 7.74 21.03
C SER A 488 10.38 6.71 20.23
N ILE A 489 10.91 6.28 19.07
CA ILE A 489 10.23 5.33 18.20
C ILE A 489 11.20 4.21 17.80
N MET A 490 10.74 2.97 17.82
CA MET A 490 11.39 1.84 17.14
C MET A 490 10.52 1.50 15.92
N PHE A 491 11.09 1.66 14.73
CA PHE A 491 10.39 1.45 13.46
C PHE A 491 10.92 0.22 12.75
N ILE A 492 10.06 -0.75 12.52
CA ILE A 492 10.38 -2.02 11.85
C ILE A 492 9.60 -2.08 10.56
N SER A 493 10.27 -2.20 9.42
CA SER A 493 9.65 -2.47 8.13
C SER A 493 10.51 -3.42 7.29
N SER A 494 9.85 -4.21 6.47
CA SER A 494 10.47 -5.03 5.43
C SER A 494 10.95 -4.16 4.25
N GLU A 495 10.33 -2.99 4.06
CA GLU A 495 10.72 -2.02 3.04
C GLU A 495 11.85 -1.13 3.57
N ILE A 496 13.07 -1.32 3.06
CA ILE A 496 14.27 -0.58 3.53
C ILE A 496 14.13 0.92 3.26
N SER A 497 13.49 1.31 2.15
CA SER A 497 13.16 2.70 1.82
C SER A 497 12.35 3.39 2.92
N GLU A 498 11.37 2.70 3.52
CA GLU A 498 10.59 3.24 4.63
C GLU A 498 11.44 3.42 5.89
N VAL A 499 12.28 2.42 6.20
CA VAL A 499 13.19 2.47 7.37
C VAL A 499 14.15 3.66 7.23
N LEU A 500 14.79 3.81 6.07
CA LEU A 500 15.73 4.91 5.82
C LEU A 500 15.05 6.28 5.84
N ARG A 501 13.81 6.35 5.38
CA ARG A 501 13.04 7.61 5.34
C ARG A 501 12.80 8.21 6.72
N VAL A 502 12.51 7.40 7.72
CA VAL A 502 12.09 7.90 9.04
C VAL A 502 13.15 7.78 10.11
N SER A 503 14.17 6.94 9.92
CA SER A 503 15.09 6.57 11.01
C SER A 503 16.32 7.45 11.07
N HIS A 504 16.72 7.84 12.28
CA HIS A 504 17.98 8.52 12.57
C HIS A 504 19.14 7.53 12.60
N ARG A 505 18.90 6.34 13.15
CA ARG A 505 19.84 5.21 13.22
C ARG A 505 19.14 3.96 12.75
N VAL A 506 19.85 3.08 12.05
CA VAL A 506 19.31 1.80 11.56
C VAL A 506 20.18 0.65 12.08
N ALA A 507 19.60 -0.23 12.88
CA ALA A 507 20.21 -1.49 13.28
C ALA A 507 19.82 -2.58 12.27
N VAL A 508 20.83 -3.21 11.68
CA VAL A 508 20.65 -4.28 10.68
C VAL A 508 20.74 -5.63 11.37
N LEU A 509 19.68 -6.44 11.20
CA LEU A 509 19.59 -7.78 11.75
C LEU A 509 19.68 -8.83 10.64
N ARG A 510 20.47 -9.90 10.90
CA ARG A 510 20.58 -11.09 10.06
C ARG A 510 20.79 -12.32 10.94
N ASP A 511 20.17 -13.43 10.57
CA ASP A 511 20.30 -14.71 11.29
C ASP A 511 20.05 -14.59 12.80
N ARG A 512 19.04 -13.75 13.17
CA ARG A 512 18.59 -13.51 14.55
C ARG A 512 19.64 -12.84 15.44
N ARG A 513 20.53 -12.02 14.85
CA ARG A 513 21.51 -11.18 15.56
C ARG A 513 21.66 -9.82 14.89
N LYS A 514 22.07 -8.82 15.64
CA LYS A 514 22.48 -7.54 15.11
C LYS A 514 23.88 -7.67 14.49
N ILE A 515 24.01 -7.29 13.22
CA ILE A 515 25.27 -7.37 12.48
C ILE A 515 25.93 -6.02 12.31
N ALA A 516 25.14 -4.94 12.21
CA ALA A 516 25.65 -3.60 12.01
C ALA A 516 24.67 -2.57 12.58
N GLU A 517 25.14 -1.35 12.72
CA GLU A 517 24.34 -0.16 12.96
C GLU A 517 24.90 1.00 12.16
N VAL A 518 24.03 1.72 11.49
CA VAL A 518 24.38 2.82 10.57
C VAL A 518 23.54 4.04 10.87
N LYS A 519 24.06 5.26 10.56
CA LYS A 519 23.26 6.49 10.60
C LYS A 519 22.30 6.50 9.42
N GLY A 520 21.00 6.71 9.66
CA GLY A 520 19.98 6.66 8.62
C GLY A 520 20.19 7.67 7.50
N THR A 521 20.63 8.88 7.82
CA THR A 521 20.90 9.95 6.85
C THR A 521 22.13 9.72 5.97
N ALA A 522 23.08 8.87 6.42
CA ALA A 522 24.34 8.59 5.71
C ALA A 522 24.30 7.29 4.89
N SER A 523 23.20 6.55 4.91
CA SER A 523 23.07 5.24 4.28
C SER A 523 22.07 5.26 3.13
N ASN A 524 22.35 4.49 2.09
CA ASN A 524 21.44 4.19 1.00
C ASN A 524 20.96 2.73 1.08
N GLU A 525 19.93 2.40 0.33
CA GLU A 525 19.35 1.06 0.31
C GLU A 525 20.37 -0.01 -0.06
N ASP A 526 21.22 0.25 -1.07
CA ASP A 526 22.27 -0.69 -1.52
C ASP A 526 23.24 -1.05 -0.40
N ASN A 527 23.57 -0.10 0.46
CA ASN A 527 24.46 -0.34 1.59
C ASN A 527 23.81 -1.29 2.61
N ILE A 528 22.52 -1.05 2.94
CA ILE A 528 21.77 -1.93 3.84
C ILE A 528 21.63 -3.32 3.23
N TYR A 529 21.30 -3.44 1.93
CA TYR A 529 21.21 -4.74 1.24
C TYR A 529 22.53 -5.49 1.25
N ARG A 530 23.67 -4.82 1.03
CA ARG A 530 25.02 -5.45 1.12
C ARG A 530 25.29 -6.00 2.52
N LEU A 531 24.98 -5.23 3.57
CA LEU A 531 25.10 -5.70 4.94
C LEU A 531 24.23 -6.92 5.20
N ILE A 532 22.98 -6.90 4.77
CA ILE A 532 22.06 -8.05 4.91
C ILE A 532 22.56 -9.27 4.14
N ALA A 533 23.09 -9.09 2.90
CA ALA A 533 23.62 -10.16 2.06
C ALA A 533 24.94 -10.76 2.59
N GLY A 534 25.66 -10.03 3.43
CA GLY A 534 26.97 -10.47 3.93
C GLY A 534 28.14 -10.22 2.99
N SER A 535 27.97 -9.36 1.98
CA SER A 535 29.00 -8.97 1.00
C SER A 535 29.85 -7.77 1.47
N GLY A 536 30.04 -7.62 2.77
CA GLY A 536 30.81 -6.53 3.35
C GLY A 536 32.05 -7.07 4.07
N GLU A 537 33.12 -7.34 3.32
CA GLU A 537 34.53 -7.22 3.68
C GLU A 537 35.22 -6.31 2.70
#